data_58c8bea92d807cfbf995efb5d4041e6d
#
_entry.id   58c8bea92d807cfbf995efb5d4041e6d
#
_cell.length_a   1.000
_cell.length_b   1.000
_cell.length_c   1.000
_cell.angle_alpha   90.00
_cell.angle_beta   90.00
_cell.angle_gamma   90.00
#
_symmetry.space_group_name_H-M   'P 1'
#
loop_
_entity.id
_entity.type
_entity.pdbx_description
1 polymer ?
#
loop_
_entity_poly.entity_id
_entity_poly.type
_entity_poly.pdbx_seq_one_letter_code
_entity_poly.pdbx_strand_id
1 'polypeptide(L)'
;ERFIMIADVQALTDNFNNPQKVRDNVYQVLIDYLSVGIDPEKTTIFLQSMVPELAELTVYYSNLVTIARLQRNPTVKTEIAQKKDLFGESVTYGFLGYPVSQAADITTFKGELVPAGEDQEPLIEQCREIVRKFNSIYGDVLVEPKIVLSEGKRIKGLDGNEKMGKSLGNAIYLSDKEEEITRKVMSAVTDPNRIKKDDLGNPDICMVSYYHKLFTSSEDVKVVCEECRAGKRGCVTCKKQLAKNIIDYLAPIREKRKYYEEHLELVDKILKEGTEKARKVAKETMRDVKKAMKLDYFE
;
A
#
# COMPACT_ATOMS: atom_id res chain seq x y z
N GLU A 1 -3.08 20.41 1.42
CA GLU A 1 -1.87 19.78 0.90
C GLU A 1 -2.01 18.24 0.93
N ARG A 2 -1.24 17.55 0.08
CA ARG A 2 -1.22 16.09 0.03
C ARG A 2 0.21 15.62 0.18
N PHE A 3 0.41 14.60 1.01
CA PHE A 3 1.71 13.98 1.24
C PHE A 3 1.61 12.48 0.97
N ILE A 4 2.59 11.94 0.25
CA ILE A 4 2.75 10.50 0.04
C ILE A 4 4.18 10.15 0.44
N MET A 5 4.30 9.26 1.41
CA MET A 5 5.59 8.80 1.93
C MET A 5 6.01 7.49 1.28
N ILE A 6 7.26 7.41 0.88
CA ILE A 6 7.91 6.14 0.57
C ILE A 6 8.59 5.68 1.87
N ALA A 7 8.03 4.64 2.48
CA ALA A 7 8.33 4.19 3.83
C ALA A 7 9.54 3.23 3.86
N ASP A 8 10.72 3.71 3.50
CA ASP A 8 11.94 2.91 3.43
C ASP A 8 12.44 2.46 4.82
N VAL A 9 12.31 3.29 5.85
CA VAL A 9 12.63 2.91 7.23
C VAL A 9 11.66 1.87 7.76
N GLN A 10 10.37 2.07 7.52
CA GLN A 10 9.33 1.12 7.94
C GLN A 10 9.50 -0.24 7.24
N ALA A 11 9.91 -0.24 5.96
CA ALA A 11 10.18 -1.47 5.21
C ALA A 11 11.32 -2.32 5.80
N LEU A 12 12.20 -1.74 6.61
CA LEU A 12 13.26 -2.48 7.29
C LEU A 12 12.76 -3.34 8.47
N THR A 13 11.55 -3.11 8.98
CA THR A 13 11.02 -3.90 10.10
C THR A 13 10.89 -5.37 9.78
N ASP A 14 10.69 -5.72 8.53
CA ASP A 14 10.62 -7.10 8.03
C ASP A 14 11.60 -7.40 6.87
N ASN A 15 12.45 -6.45 6.50
CA ASN A 15 13.53 -6.61 5.51
C ASN A 15 14.90 -6.15 6.05
N PHE A 16 15.11 -6.18 7.38
CA PHE A 16 16.34 -5.71 8.01
C PHE A 16 17.60 -6.46 7.54
N ASN A 17 17.46 -7.70 7.11
CA ASN A 17 18.53 -8.55 6.58
C ASN A 17 18.80 -8.34 5.08
N ASN A 18 18.01 -7.52 4.39
CA ASN A 18 18.19 -7.21 2.97
C ASN A 18 17.92 -5.73 2.66
N PRO A 19 18.78 -4.80 3.14
CA PRO A 19 18.58 -3.37 2.93
C PRO A 19 18.70 -2.96 1.45
N GLN A 20 19.45 -3.70 0.64
CA GLN A 20 19.54 -3.43 -0.80
C GLN A 20 18.20 -3.58 -1.50
N LYS A 21 17.43 -4.61 -1.13
CA LYS A 21 16.04 -4.77 -1.64
C LYS A 21 15.16 -3.56 -1.33
N VAL A 22 15.29 -2.97 -0.14
CA VAL A 22 14.53 -1.77 0.23
C VAL A 22 14.95 -0.60 -0.66
N ARG A 23 16.26 -0.37 -0.80
CA ARG A 23 16.81 0.69 -1.64
C ARG A 23 16.34 0.59 -3.10
N ASP A 24 16.42 -0.60 -3.68
CA ASP A 24 16.03 -0.83 -5.08
C ASP A 24 14.53 -0.60 -5.31
N ASN A 25 13.71 -0.89 -4.30
CA ASN A 25 12.27 -0.70 -4.40
C ASN A 25 11.81 0.76 -4.24
N VAL A 26 12.61 1.65 -3.63
CA VAL A 26 12.25 3.08 -3.49
C VAL A 26 11.93 3.71 -4.86
N TYR A 27 12.84 3.55 -5.83
CA TYR A 27 12.66 4.07 -7.18
C TYR A 27 11.50 3.38 -7.92
N GLN A 28 11.36 2.07 -7.75
CA GLN A 28 10.28 1.32 -8.39
C GLN A 28 8.90 1.80 -7.91
N VAL A 29 8.76 2.06 -6.61
CA VAL A 29 7.52 2.59 -6.03
C VAL A 29 7.24 4.01 -6.52
N LEU A 30 8.26 4.88 -6.56
CA LEU A 30 8.11 6.24 -7.06
C LEU A 30 7.69 6.26 -8.54
N ILE A 31 8.34 5.45 -9.37
CA ILE A 31 8.00 5.32 -10.79
C ILE A 31 6.56 4.81 -10.94
N ASP A 32 6.14 3.83 -10.13
CA ASP A 32 4.74 3.34 -10.14
C ASP A 32 3.76 4.46 -9.77
N TYR A 33 4.02 5.26 -8.73
CA TYR A 33 3.17 6.39 -8.34
C TYR A 33 3.02 7.41 -9.46
N LEU A 34 4.11 7.80 -10.09
CA LEU A 34 4.10 8.76 -11.21
C LEU A 34 3.38 8.17 -12.44
N SER A 35 3.56 6.89 -12.70
CA SER A 35 2.97 6.20 -13.86
C SER A 35 1.46 6.06 -13.76
N VAL A 36 0.92 5.82 -12.56
CA VAL A 36 -0.54 5.78 -12.34
C VAL A 36 -1.17 7.17 -12.29
N GLY A 37 -0.38 8.23 -12.39
CA GLY A 37 -0.87 9.60 -12.56
C GLY A 37 -0.90 10.44 -11.28
N ILE A 38 -0.13 10.06 -10.25
CA ILE A 38 0.11 10.96 -9.13
C ILE A 38 0.94 12.14 -9.63
N ASP A 39 0.35 13.32 -9.52
CA ASP A 39 0.94 14.58 -9.98
C ASP A 39 1.84 15.16 -8.89
N PRO A 40 3.17 15.24 -9.10
CA PRO A 40 4.12 15.75 -8.11
C PRO A 40 3.96 17.26 -7.84
N GLU A 41 3.34 18.02 -8.74
CA GLU A 41 3.02 19.44 -8.51
C GLU A 41 1.90 19.62 -7.47
N LYS A 42 1.01 18.64 -7.35
CA LYS A 42 -0.14 18.65 -6.43
C LYS A 42 0.06 17.82 -5.19
N THR A 43 1.03 16.91 -5.20
CA THR A 43 1.26 15.92 -4.14
C THR A 43 2.74 15.86 -3.81
N THR A 44 3.07 16.13 -2.58
CA THR A 44 4.45 16.04 -2.09
C THR A 44 4.79 14.58 -1.85
N ILE A 45 5.65 13.99 -2.70
CA ILE A 45 6.15 12.62 -2.55
C ILE A 45 7.53 12.70 -1.90
N PHE A 46 7.73 11.97 -0.80
CA PHE A 46 8.96 12.09 -0.03
C PHE A 46 9.46 10.74 0.52
N LEU A 47 10.74 10.71 0.90
CA LEU A 47 11.42 9.54 1.45
C LEU A 47 11.47 9.64 2.99
N GLN A 48 10.97 8.64 3.69
CA GLN A 48 10.86 8.61 5.16
C GLN A 48 12.22 8.81 5.85
N SER A 49 13.26 8.08 5.42
CA SER A 49 14.60 8.14 6.03
C SER A 49 15.25 9.52 5.96
N MET A 50 14.81 10.36 5.03
CA MET A 50 15.36 11.69 4.82
C MET A 50 14.62 12.78 5.63
N VAL A 51 13.62 12.39 6.43
CA VAL A 51 12.86 13.25 7.36
C VAL A 51 13.04 12.74 8.79
N PRO A 52 14.21 12.98 9.42
CA PRO A 52 14.53 12.44 10.76
C PRO A 52 13.58 12.88 11.85
N GLU A 53 12.85 13.96 11.65
CA GLU A 53 11.80 14.48 12.53
C GLU A 53 10.72 13.43 12.83
N LEU A 54 10.44 12.51 11.89
CA LEU A 54 9.51 11.40 12.07
C LEU A 54 10.00 10.41 13.14
N ALA A 55 11.29 10.08 13.10
CA ALA A 55 11.90 9.19 14.08
C ALA A 55 11.97 9.84 15.46
N GLU A 56 12.25 11.13 15.53
CA GLU A 56 12.26 11.90 16.78
C GLU A 56 10.85 11.91 17.42
N LEU A 57 9.82 12.19 16.65
CA LEU A 57 8.44 12.19 17.15
C LEU A 57 8.00 10.78 17.59
N THR A 58 8.44 9.74 16.88
CA THR A 58 8.21 8.34 17.27
C THR A 58 8.77 8.04 18.66
N VAL A 59 9.97 8.56 19.00
CA VAL A 59 10.55 8.40 20.32
C VAL A 59 9.69 9.08 21.39
N TYR A 60 9.19 10.29 21.14
CA TYR A 60 8.30 10.97 22.07
C TYR A 60 6.99 10.22 22.30
N TYR A 61 6.39 9.71 21.24
CA TYR A 61 5.16 8.90 21.31
C TYR A 61 5.35 7.56 22.01
N SER A 62 6.54 6.96 21.93
CA SER A 62 6.83 5.69 22.59
C SER A 62 6.67 5.76 24.12
N ASN A 63 6.78 6.96 24.71
CA ASN A 63 6.52 7.18 26.13
C ASN A 63 5.02 7.27 26.47
N LEU A 64 4.16 7.37 25.46
CA LEU A 64 2.71 7.51 25.64
C LEU A 64 1.93 6.20 25.41
N VAL A 65 2.59 5.18 24.87
CA VAL A 65 1.96 3.90 24.50
C VAL A 65 2.57 2.75 25.28
N THR A 66 1.74 1.89 25.85
CA THR A 66 2.23 0.69 26.55
C THR A 66 2.43 -0.47 25.58
N ILE A 67 3.40 -1.34 25.89
CA ILE A 67 3.63 -2.60 25.15
C ILE A 67 2.35 -3.43 25.07
N ALA A 68 1.61 -3.52 26.17
CA ALA A 68 0.35 -4.26 26.23
C ALA A 68 -0.72 -3.68 25.27
N ARG A 69 -0.72 -2.37 25.03
CA ARG A 69 -1.64 -1.75 24.04
C ARG A 69 -1.24 -2.11 22.62
N LEU A 70 0.06 -2.10 22.30
CA LEU A 70 0.57 -2.52 21.00
C LEU A 70 0.24 -3.99 20.72
N GLN A 71 0.50 -4.86 21.66
CA GLN A 71 0.20 -6.30 21.54
C GLN A 71 -1.28 -6.63 21.38
N ARG A 72 -2.18 -5.77 21.86
CA ARG A 72 -3.64 -5.94 21.71
C ARG A 72 -4.20 -5.40 20.41
N ASN A 73 -3.41 -4.64 19.62
CA ASN A 73 -3.88 -4.13 18.34
C ASN A 73 -4.20 -5.30 17.39
N PRO A 74 -5.43 -5.39 16.83
CA PRO A 74 -5.84 -6.52 15.98
C PRO A 74 -4.97 -6.68 14.74
N THR A 75 -4.60 -5.58 14.07
CA THR A 75 -3.76 -5.60 12.88
C THR A 75 -2.37 -6.15 13.20
N VAL A 76 -1.74 -5.65 14.27
CA VAL A 76 -0.43 -6.13 14.74
C VAL A 76 -0.46 -7.62 15.05
N LYS A 77 -1.50 -8.10 15.76
CA LYS A 77 -1.67 -9.54 16.07
C LYS A 77 -1.72 -10.39 14.81
N THR A 78 -2.52 -9.96 13.85
CA THR A 78 -2.68 -10.68 12.56
C THR A 78 -1.38 -10.74 11.80
N GLU A 79 -0.66 -9.63 11.72
CA GLU A 79 0.63 -9.55 11.01
C GLU A 79 1.73 -10.37 11.68
N ILE A 80 1.81 -10.37 13.01
CA ILE A 80 2.75 -11.23 13.75
C ILE A 80 2.45 -12.71 13.44
N ALA A 81 1.17 -13.10 13.44
CA ALA A 81 0.78 -14.47 13.14
C ALA A 81 1.13 -14.89 11.69
N GLN A 82 1.02 -13.97 10.73
CA GLN A 82 1.37 -14.21 9.33
C GLN A 82 2.88 -14.26 9.08
N LYS A 83 3.70 -13.65 9.94
CA LYS A 83 5.17 -13.54 9.79
C LYS A 83 5.95 -14.43 10.77
N LYS A 84 5.34 -15.51 11.26
CA LYS A 84 6.00 -16.45 12.17
C LYS A 84 7.33 -16.99 11.64
N ASP A 85 7.43 -17.22 10.34
CA ASP A 85 8.67 -17.71 9.72
C ASP A 85 9.82 -16.70 9.80
N LEU A 86 9.50 -15.39 9.87
CA LEU A 86 10.50 -14.32 9.99
C LEU A 86 10.95 -14.12 11.45
N PHE A 87 10.01 -14.17 12.41
CA PHE A 87 10.25 -13.78 13.80
C PHE A 87 10.45 -14.96 14.75
N GLY A 88 10.07 -16.19 14.33
CA GLY A 88 10.08 -17.33 15.24
C GLY A 88 9.14 -17.09 16.43
N GLU A 89 9.67 -17.25 17.63
CA GLU A 89 8.94 -17.02 18.89
C GLU A 89 9.02 -15.58 19.42
N SER A 90 9.92 -14.74 18.83
CA SER A 90 10.21 -13.41 19.36
C SER A 90 10.09 -12.34 18.30
N VAL A 91 9.22 -11.38 18.52
CA VAL A 91 9.00 -10.23 17.65
C VAL A 91 9.96 -9.11 17.99
N THR A 92 10.58 -8.48 17.00
CA THR A 92 11.49 -7.35 17.25
C THR A 92 10.73 -6.13 17.79
N TYR A 93 11.44 -5.30 18.56
CA TYR A 93 10.89 -4.04 19.05
C TYR A 93 10.42 -3.15 17.90
N GLY A 94 11.19 -3.05 16.82
CA GLY A 94 10.82 -2.24 15.66
C GLY A 94 9.51 -2.70 15.02
N PHE A 95 9.30 -4.03 14.89
CA PHE A 95 8.04 -4.54 14.35
C PHE A 95 6.86 -4.31 15.31
N LEU A 96 7.03 -4.53 16.62
CA LEU A 96 5.98 -4.26 17.59
C LEU A 96 5.66 -2.76 17.69
N GLY A 97 6.66 -1.90 17.48
CA GLY A 97 6.58 -0.44 17.62
C GLY A 97 6.09 0.30 16.37
N TYR A 98 5.94 -0.36 15.21
CA TYR A 98 5.59 0.34 13.97
C TYR A 98 4.29 1.16 14.04
N PRO A 99 3.25 0.80 14.82
CA PRO A 99 2.06 1.65 14.90
C PRO A 99 2.33 3.02 15.52
N VAL A 100 3.37 3.12 16.36
CA VAL A 100 3.82 4.38 16.95
C VAL A 100 4.53 5.24 15.90
N SER A 101 5.37 4.61 15.07
CA SER A 101 6.02 5.26 13.93
C SER A 101 4.98 5.73 12.91
N GLN A 102 4.00 4.91 12.59
CA GLN A 102 2.92 5.28 11.66
C GLN A 102 2.11 6.49 12.19
N ALA A 103 1.88 6.56 13.50
CA ALA A 103 1.24 7.73 14.10
C ALA A 103 2.10 9.00 13.92
N ALA A 104 3.41 8.91 14.06
CA ALA A 104 4.32 10.01 13.79
C ALA A 104 4.32 10.41 12.31
N ASP A 105 4.33 9.44 11.40
CA ASP A 105 4.27 9.67 9.94
C ASP A 105 3.02 10.50 9.53
N ILE A 106 1.89 10.26 10.18
CA ILE A 106 0.63 10.97 9.91
C ILE A 106 0.63 12.36 10.56
N THR A 107 0.97 12.42 11.84
CA THR A 107 0.75 13.62 12.66
C THR A 107 1.80 14.69 12.48
N THR A 108 3.00 14.33 12.04
CA THR A 108 4.06 15.28 11.67
C THR A 108 3.59 16.26 10.58
N PHE A 109 2.73 15.80 9.68
CA PHE A 109 2.15 16.62 8.62
C PHE A 109 0.77 17.18 8.99
N LYS A 110 0.35 17.07 10.27
CA LYS A 110 -0.98 17.46 10.75
C LYS A 110 -2.09 16.88 9.86
N GLY A 111 -1.93 15.59 9.45
CA GLY A 111 -2.83 14.90 8.54
C GLY A 111 -4.25 14.80 9.10
N GLU A 112 -5.21 15.47 8.47
CA GLU A 112 -6.62 15.44 8.86
C GLU A 112 -7.34 14.23 8.29
N LEU A 113 -7.01 13.85 7.05
CA LEU A 113 -7.64 12.75 6.31
C LEU A 113 -6.58 11.74 5.87
N VAL A 114 -6.79 10.48 6.20
CA VAL A 114 -5.89 9.37 5.83
C VAL A 114 -6.65 8.35 5.01
N PRO A 115 -6.46 8.34 3.67
CA PRO A 115 -7.02 7.28 2.83
C PRO A 115 -6.37 5.94 3.18
N ALA A 116 -7.17 4.95 3.56
CA ALA A 116 -6.65 3.64 3.94
C ALA A 116 -7.69 2.52 3.76
N GLY A 117 -7.24 1.28 3.75
CA GLY A 117 -8.11 0.11 3.79
C GLY A 117 -8.65 -0.14 5.19
N GLU A 118 -9.72 -0.94 5.31
CA GLU A 118 -10.36 -1.31 6.59
C GLU A 118 -9.39 -1.95 7.58
N ASP A 119 -8.38 -2.68 7.10
CA ASP A 119 -7.36 -3.30 7.92
C ASP A 119 -6.46 -2.29 8.67
N GLN A 120 -6.47 -1.02 8.26
CA GLN A 120 -5.73 0.07 8.90
C GLN A 120 -6.55 0.81 9.98
N GLU A 121 -7.85 0.58 10.09
CA GLU A 121 -8.68 1.23 11.11
C GLU A 121 -8.13 1.12 12.53
N PRO A 122 -7.68 -0.06 13.02
CA PRO A 122 -7.15 -0.19 14.37
C PRO A 122 -5.86 0.59 14.61
N LEU A 123 -5.08 0.83 13.55
CA LEU A 123 -3.85 1.62 13.60
C LEU A 123 -4.14 3.12 13.64
N ILE A 124 -5.10 3.58 12.83
CA ILE A 124 -5.55 4.98 12.84
C ILE A 124 -6.23 5.32 14.18
N GLU A 125 -7.02 4.42 14.76
CA GLU A 125 -7.58 4.66 16.10
C GLU A 125 -6.48 4.74 17.16
N GLN A 126 -5.47 3.88 17.08
CA GLN A 126 -4.31 3.99 17.97
C GLN A 126 -3.54 5.32 17.78
N CYS A 127 -3.42 5.81 16.56
CA CYS A 127 -2.86 7.14 16.28
C CYS A 127 -3.69 8.23 16.99
N ARG A 128 -5.00 8.19 16.90
CA ARG A 128 -5.92 9.12 17.58
C ARG A 128 -5.78 9.06 19.10
N GLU A 129 -5.66 7.86 19.68
CA GLU A 129 -5.38 7.69 21.11
C GLU A 129 -4.08 8.38 21.54
N ILE A 130 -3.02 8.25 20.72
CA ILE A 130 -1.73 8.94 20.96
C ILE A 130 -1.90 10.44 20.92
N VAL A 131 -2.56 10.99 19.89
CA VAL A 131 -2.81 12.41 19.73
C VAL A 131 -3.59 12.98 20.92
N ARG A 132 -4.69 12.32 21.32
CA ARG A 132 -5.49 12.74 22.48
C ARG A 132 -4.66 12.77 23.76
N LYS A 133 -3.87 11.72 23.98
CA LYS A 133 -3.01 11.64 25.16
C LYS A 133 -1.92 12.70 25.13
N PHE A 134 -1.28 12.93 23.96
CA PHE A 134 -0.29 13.99 23.81
C PHE A 134 -0.90 15.36 24.11
N ASN A 135 -2.01 15.70 23.46
CA ASN A 135 -2.66 17.00 23.63
C ASN A 135 -3.18 17.20 25.06
N SER A 136 -3.64 16.16 25.73
CA SER A 136 -4.09 16.25 27.13
C SER A 136 -2.96 16.57 28.12
N ILE A 137 -1.71 16.20 27.79
CA ILE A 137 -0.54 16.40 28.65
C ILE A 137 0.18 17.72 28.32
N TYR A 138 0.35 18.00 27.02
CA TYR A 138 1.23 19.04 26.54
C TYR A 138 0.50 20.24 25.90
N GLY A 139 -0.83 20.16 25.72
CA GLY A 139 -1.64 21.15 25.04
C GLY A 139 -1.98 20.79 23.59
N ASP A 140 -2.92 21.51 22.98
CA ASP A 140 -3.45 21.24 21.67
C ASP A 140 -2.45 21.62 20.55
N VAL A 141 -1.61 20.67 20.18
CA VAL A 141 -0.56 20.83 19.15
C VAL A 141 -0.84 19.98 17.93
N LEU A 142 -1.34 18.76 18.13
CA LEU A 142 -1.49 17.74 17.11
C LEU A 142 -2.95 17.59 16.68
N VAL A 143 -3.16 17.19 15.42
CA VAL A 143 -4.48 17.01 14.83
C VAL A 143 -4.86 15.53 14.86
N GLU A 144 -6.07 15.19 15.30
CA GLU A 144 -6.60 13.83 15.21
C GLU A 144 -6.95 13.49 13.77
N PRO A 145 -6.35 12.44 13.19
CA PRO A 145 -6.67 12.03 11.84
C PRO A 145 -8.03 11.33 11.75
N LYS A 146 -8.68 11.47 10.60
CA LYS A 146 -9.87 10.70 10.21
C LYS A 146 -9.50 9.74 9.09
N ILE A 147 -9.91 8.48 9.22
CA ILE A 147 -9.77 7.52 8.13
C ILE A 147 -10.78 7.84 7.01
N VAL A 148 -10.31 7.75 5.78
CA VAL A 148 -11.16 7.75 4.58
C VAL A 148 -11.02 6.38 3.96
N LEU A 149 -12.03 5.54 4.15
CA LEU A 149 -12.04 4.19 3.59
C LEU A 149 -12.14 4.26 2.08
N SER A 150 -11.31 3.49 1.39
CA SER A 150 -11.41 3.36 -0.05
C SER A 150 -12.69 2.60 -0.43
N GLU A 151 -13.40 3.07 -1.45
CA GLU A 151 -14.53 2.34 -2.02
C GLU A 151 -14.10 1.05 -2.74
N GLY A 152 -12.80 0.92 -3.02
CA GLY A 152 -12.20 -0.22 -3.68
C GLY A 152 -12.17 -1.44 -2.77
N LYS A 153 -12.92 -2.49 -3.14
CA LYS A 153 -12.83 -3.79 -2.48
C LYS A 153 -11.42 -4.37 -2.64
N ARG A 154 -10.99 -5.15 -1.65
CA ARG A 154 -9.75 -5.93 -1.74
C ARG A 154 -9.76 -6.81 -2.98
N ILE A 155 -8.73 -6.69 -3.83
CA ILE A 155 -8.59 -7.50 -5.03
C ILE A 155 -8.09 -8.89 -4.63
N LYS A 156 -8.76 -9.93 -5.12
CA LYS A 156 -8.40 -11.33 -4.90
C LYS A 156 -7.19 -11.72 -5.74
N GLY A 157 -6.42 -12.70 -5.28
CA GLY A 157 -5.32 -13.27 -6.04
C GLY A 157 -5.81 -14.06 -7.27
N LEU A 158 -4.96 -14.20 -8.28
CA LEU A 158 -5.24 -15.04 -9.47
C LEU A 158 -5.42 -16.51 -9.12
N ASP A 159 -4.89 -16.95 -7.99
CA ASP A 159 -5.00 -18.30 -7.41
C ASP A 159 -6.30 -18.51 -6.61
N GLY A 160 -7.17 -17.51 -6.52
CA GLY A 160 -8.43 -17.56 -5.80
C GLY A 160 -8.33 -17.18 -4.31
N ASN A 161 -7.13 -16.89 -3.81
CA ASN A 161 -6.98 -16.40 -2.44
C ASN A 161 -7.63 -15.01 -2.27
N GLU A 162 -8.17 -14.76 -1.09
CA GLU A 162 -8.87 -13.51 -0.75
C GLU A 162 -7.97 -12.26 -0.81
N LYS A 163 -6.64 -12.44 -0.85
CA LYS A 163 -5.66 -11.36 -0.94
C LYS A 163 -4.72 -11.56 -2.11
N MET A 164 -4.66 -10.58 -3.02
CA MET A 164 -3.54 -10.43 -3.95
C MET A 164 -2.32 -9.92 -3.17
N GLY A 165 -1.16 -10.52 -3.38
CA GLY A 165 0.04 -10.11 -2.68
C GLY A 165 1.34 -10.48 -3.38
N LYS A 166 2.33 -9.57 -3.30
CA LYS A 166 3.66 -9.79 -3.90
C LYS A 166 4.35 -11.03 -3.31
N SER A 167 4.24 -11.23 -2.00
CA SER A 167 4.81 -12.39 -1.29
C SER A 167 4.11 -13.72 -1.63
N LEU A 168 2.88 -13.67 -2.13
CA LEU A 168 2.11 -14.85 -2.51
C LEU A 168 2.33 -15.26 -3.99
N GLY A 169 2.98 -14.42 -4.80
CA GLY A 169 3.21 -14.69 -6.21
C GLY A 169 1.95 -14.74 -7.09
N ASN A 170 0.81 -14.28 -6.57
CA ASN A 170 -0.51 -14.35 -7.20
C ASN A 170 -1.01 -13.02 -7.77
N ALA A 171 -0.08 -12.06 -7.97
CA ALA A 171 -0.38 -10.70 -8.38
C ALA A 171 0.10 -10.38 -9.79
N ILE A 172 -0.63 -9.49 -10.47
CA ILE A 172 -0.16 -8.77 -11.67
C ILE A 172 0.45 -7.46 -11.21
N TYR A 173 1.68 -7.17 -11.65
CA TYR A 173 2.40 -5.93 -11.33
C TYR A 173 2.27 -4.91 -12.45
N LEU A 174 2.36 -3.62 -12.11
CA LEU A 174 2.39 -2.54 -13.10
C LEU A 174 3.63 -2.63 -14.00
N SER A 175 4.71 -3.24 -13.50
CA SER A 175 5.95 -3.50 -14.23
C SER A 175 5.94 -4.77 -15.10
N ASP A 176 4.88 -5.60 -15.03
CA ASP A 176 4.82 -6.84 -15.81
C ASP A 176 4.76 -6.54 -17.31
N LYS A 177 5.55 -7.28 -18.08
CA LYS A 177 5.48 -7.28 -19.54
C LYS A 177 4.23 -8.02 -20.02
N GLU A 178 3.84 -7.82 -21.26
CA GLU A 178 2.63 -8.43 -21.85
C GLU A 178 2.63 -9.97 -21.80
N GLU A 179 3.80 -10.57 -22.07
CA GLU A 179 3.98 -12.01 -21.98
C GLU A 179 3.77 -12.52 -20.55
N GLU A 180 4.27 -11.77 -19.56
CA GLU A 180 4.14 -12.11 -18.15
C GLU A 180 2.69 -11.97 -17.67
N ILE A 181 2.00 -10.89 -18.05
CA ILE A 181 0.56 -10.72 -17.77
C ILE A 181 -0.22 -11.89 -18.37
N THR A 182 0.06 -12.22 -19.65
CA THR A 182 -0.59 -13.35 -20.34
C THR A 182 -0.34 -14.66 -19.59
N ARG A 183 0.89 -14.94 -19.21
CA ARG A 183 1.28 -16.15 -18.47
C ARG A 183 0.52 -16.25 -17.14
N LYS A 184 0.49 -15.15 -16.36
CA LYS A 184 -0.21 -15.07 -15.07
C LYS A 184 -1.72 -15.28 -15.22
N VAL A 185 -2.36 -14.63 -16.19
CA VAL A 185 -3.79 -14.80 -16.46
C VAL A 185 -4.11 -16.21 -16.93
N MET A 186 -3.25 -16.81 -17.74
CA MET A 186 -3.43 -18.21 -18.19
C MET A 186 -3.35 -19.20 -17.03
N SER A 187 -2.61 -18.93 -15.96
CA SER A 187 -2.55 -19.76 -14.75
C SER A 187 -3.70 -19.48 -13.75
N ALA A 188 -4.50 -18.43 -13.95
CA ALA A 188 -5.59 -18.09 -13.04
C ALA A 188 -6.59 -19.23 -12.83
N VAL A 189 -7.08 -19.38 -11.60
CA VAL A 189 -8.06 -20.41 -11.23
C VAL A 189 -9.41 -20.12 -11.89
N THR A 190 -10.01 -21.17 -12.45
CA THR A 190 -11.36 -21.12 -13.03
C THR A 190 -12.35 -21.90 -12.17
N ASP A 191 -13.58 -22.06 -12.63
CA ASP A 191 -14.57 -22.93 -11.99
C ASP A 191 -14.02 -24.39 -11.92
N PRO A 192 -13.81 -24.95 -10.73
CA PRO A 192 -13.26 -26.30 -10.56
C PRO A 192 -14.20 -27.41 -11.06
N ASN A 193 -15.50 -27.12 -11.18
CA ASN A 193 -16.48 -28.09 -11.65
C ASN A 193 -16.49 -28.24 -13.19
N ARG A 194 -15.83 -27.30 -13.89
CA ARG A 194 -15.76 -27.29 -15.35
C ARG A 194 -14.51 -28.03 -15.85
N ILE A 195 -14.65 -29.28 -16.21
CA ILE A 195 -13.56 -30.15 -16.65
C ILE A 195 -13.43 -30.16 -18.18
N LYS A 196 -14.57 -30.26 -18.87
CA LYS A 196 -14.61 -30.30 -20.34
C LYS A 196 -14.95 -28.93 -20.92
N LYS A 197 -14.61 -28.73 -22.19
CA LYS A 197 -14.85 -27.47 -22.90
C LYS A 197 -16.33 -27.10 -22.94
N ASP A 198 -17.21 -28.09 -23.08
CA ASP A 198 -18.65 -27.92 -23.27
C ASP A 198 -19.44 -28.02 -21.95
N ASP A 199 -18.78 -28.25 -20.80
CA ASP A 199 -19.44 -28.24 -19.52
C ASP A 199 -19.97 -26.80 -19.22
N LEU A 200 -21.15 -26.77 -18.61
CA LEU A 200 -21.73 -25.50 -18.11
C LEU A 200 -20.81 -24.94 -17.04
N GLY A 201 -20.48 -23.65 -17.17
CA GLY A 201 -19.62 -22.99 -16.20
C GLY A 201 -20.39 -22.13 -15.21
N ASN A 202 -19.77 -21.91 -14.03
CA ASN A 202 -20.27 -20.97 -13.03
C ASN A 202 -19.34 -19.74 -12.94
N PRO A 203 -19.69 -18.62 -13.58
CA PRO A 203 -18.87 -17.41 -13.55
C PRO A 203 -18.78 -16.77 -12.15
N ASP A 204 -19.67 -17.12 -11.21
CA ASP A 204 -19.71 -16.48 -9.90
C ASP A 204 -18.62 -16.99 -8.94
N ILE A 205 -18.06 -18.18 -9.21
CA ILE A 205 -16.93 -18.76 -8.45
C ILE A 205 -15.60 -18.73 -9.24
N CYS A 206 -15.61 -18.23 -10.47
CA CYS A 206 -14.48 -18.23 -11.38
C CYS A 206 -13.65 -16.95 -11.23
N MET A 207 -12.34 -17.06 -10.93
CA MET A 207 -11.44 -15.90 -10.82
C MET A 207 -11.31 -15.15 -12.15
N VAL A 208 -11.31 -15.83 -13.28
CA VAL A 208 -11.26 -15.17 -14.58
C VAL A 208 -12.49 -14.28 -14.79
N SER A 209 -13.68 -14.74 -14.40
CA SER A 209 -14.90 -13.93 -14.43
C SER A 209 -14.84 -12.75 -13.45
N TYR A 210 -14.29 -12.96 -12.26
CA TYR A 210 -14.06 -11.88 -11.29
C TYR A 210 -13.20 -10.75 -11.91
N TYR A 211 -12.10 -11.10 -12.58
CA TYR A 211 -11.23 -10.13 -13.23
C TYR A 211 -11.85 -9.50 -14.48
N HIS A 212 -12.68 -10.24 -15.24
CA HIS A 212 -13.47 -9.63 -16.32
C HIS A 212 -14.35 -8.48 -15.81
N LYS A 213 -14.96 -8.61 -14.62
CA LYS A 213 -15.74 -7.53 -14.02
C LYS A 213 -14.93 -6.28 -13.70
N LEU A 214 -13.61 -6.37 -13.60
CA LEU A 214 -12.69 -5.25 -13.31
C LEU A 214 -12.11 -4.60 -14.59
N PHE A 215 -11.91 -5.40 -15.66
CA PHE A 215 -11.12 -4.99 -16.82
C PHE A 215 -11.86 -5.14 -18.16
N THR A 216 -13.15 -5.39 -18.14
CA THR A 216 -13.94 -5.60 -19.36
C THR A 216 -15.20 -4.74 -19.26
N SER A 217 -15.72 -4.27 -20.41
CA SER A 217 -16.96 -3.49 -20.44
C SER A 217 -18.14 -4.28 -19.84
N SER A 218 -19.09 -3.58 -19.25
CA SER A 218 -20.26 -4.22 -18.63
C SER A 218 -21.07 -5.06 -19.61
N GLU A 219 -21.11 -4.64 -20.87
CA GLU A 219 -21.79 -5.35 -21.98
C GLU A 219 -21.08 -6.67 -22.29
N ASP A 220 -19.76 -6.61 -22.47
CA ASP A 220 -18.97 -7.81 -22.77
C ASP A 220 -18.93 -8.78 -21.58
N VAL A 221 -18.93 -8.27 -20.34
CA VAL A 221 -19.02 -9.12 -19.14
C VAL A 221 -20.30 -9.96 -19.15
N LYS A 222 -21.44 -9.37 -19.54
CA LYS A 222 -22.71 -10.11 -19.66
C LYS A 222 -22.58 -11.23 -20.67
N VAL A 223 -22.05 -10.95 -21.87
CA VAL A 223 -21.84 -11.95 -22.93
C VAL A 223 -20.92 -13.05 -22.46
N VAL A 224 -19.77 -12.70 -21.82
CA VAL A 224 -18.83 -13.67 -21.27
C VAL A 224 -19.49 -14.60 -20.25
N CYS A 225 -20.32 -14.05 -19.36
CA CYS A 225 -21.01 -14.83 -18.34
C CYS A 225 -22.12 -15.73 -18.94
N GLU A 226 -22.90 -15.24 -19.91
CA GLU A 226 -23.95 -16.00 -20.58
C GLU A 226 -23.37 -17.17 -21.38
N GLU A 227 -22.35 -16.92 -22.20
CA GLU A 227 -21.66 -17.96 -22.95
C GLU A 227 -20.99 -19.00 -22.03
N CYS A 228 -20.44 -18.57 -20.88
CA CYS A 228 -19.86 -19.47 -19.89
C CYS A 228 -20.92 -20.39 -19.30
N ARG A 229 -22.05 -19.84 -18.84
CA ARG A 229 -23.16 -20.64 -18.30
C ARG A 229 -23.76 -21.59 -19.32
N ALA A 230 -23.76 -21.23 -20.60
CA ALA A 230 -24.25 -22.05 -21.68
C ALA A 230 -23.24 -23.09 -22.21
N GLY A 231 -22.02 -23.18 -21.65
CA GLY A 231 -20.97 -24.08 -22.15
C GLY A 231 -20.38 -23.68 -23.50
N LYS A 232 -20.74 -22.50 -24.04
CA LYS A 232 -20.33 -22.05 -25.38
C LYS A 232 -18.93 -21.41 -25.44
N ARG A 233 -18.38 -20.99 -24.29
CA ARG A 233 -17.11 -20.29 -24.21
C ARG A 233 -16.05 -21.14 -23.53
N GLY A 234 -14.96 -21.48 -24.21
CA GLY A 234 -13.84 -22.22 -23.60
C GLY A 234 -13.02 -21.31 -22.64
N CYS A 235 -12.52 -21.89 -21.52
CA CYS A 235 -11.74 -21.16 -20.53
C CYS A 235 -10.47 -20.53 -21.11
N VAL A 236 -9.78 -21.19 -22.06
CA VAL A 236 -8.59 -20.66 -22.74
C VAL A 236 -8.91 -19.37 -23.51
N THR A 237 -10.01 -19.39 -24.28
CA THR A 237 -10.47 -18.21 -25.04
C THR A 237 -10.84 -17.06 -24.08
N CYS A 238 -11.52 -17.37 -22.98
CA CYS A 238 -11.88 -16.42 -21.94
C CYS A 238 -10.64 -15.76 -21.32
N LYS A 239 -9.65 -16.57 -20.92
CA LYS A 239 -8.37 -16.10 -20.36
C LYS A 239 -7.58 -15.23 -21.35
N LYS A 240 -7.53 -15.59 -22.62
CA LYS A 240 -6.85 -14.80 -23.66
C LYS A 240 -7.49 -13.41 -23.83
N GLN A 241 -8.83 -13.35 -23.84
CA GLN A 241 -9.53 -12.08 -23.90
C GLN A 241 -9.26 -11.22 -22.65
N LEU A 242 -9.31 -11.82 -21.44
CA LEU A 242 -9.00 -11.12 -20.21
C LEU A 242 -7.57 -10.59 -20.22
N ALA A 243 -6.59 -11.41 -20.62
CA ALA A 243 -5.20 -10.98 -20.72
C ALA A 243 -5.05 -9.77 -21.64
N LYS A 244 -5.68 -9.82 -22.82
CA LYS A 244 -5.70 -8.65 -23.74
C LYS A 244 -6.29 -7.41 -23.09
N ASN A 245 -7.44 -7.52 -22.42
CA ASN A 245 -8.08 -6.38 -21.79
C ASN A 245 -7.21 -5.75 -20.66
N ILE A 246 -6.55 -6.59 -19.87
CA ILE A 246 -5.61 -6.12 -18.83
C ILE A 246 -4.39 -5.43 -19.48
N ILE A 247 -3.84 -6.00 -20.54
CA ILE A 247 -2.72 -5.44 -21.30
C ILE A 247 -3.08 -4.06 -21.84
N ASP A 248 -4.24 -3.95 -22.48
CA ASP A 248 -4.74 -2.70 -23.06
C ASP A 248 -5.00 -1.64 -21.96
N TYR A 249 -5.59 -2.06 -20.82
CA TYR A 249 -5.83 -1.18 -19.67
C TYR A 249 -4.53 -0.64 -19.06
N LEU A 250 -3.51 -1.48 -18.95
CA LEU A 250 -2.22 -1.10 -18.37
C LEU A 250 -1.28 -0.41 -19.37
N ALA A 251 -1.56 -0.43 -20.67
CA ALA A 251 -0.69 0.12 -21.71
C ALA A 251 -0.27 1.58 -21.42
N PRO A 252 -1.18 2.54 -21.14
CA PRO A 252 -0.80 3.92 -20.88
C PRO A 252 0.03 4.08 -19.60
N ILE A 253 -0.16 3.21 -18.60
CA ILE A 253 0.65 3.20 -17.38
C ILE A 253 2.06 2.70 -17.69
N ARG A 254 2.19 1.63 -18.49
CA ARG A 254 3.50 1.09 -18.91
C ARG A 254 4.29 2.08 -19.76
N GLU A 255 3.63 2.84 -20.65
CA GLU A 255 4.29 3.91 -21.44
C GLU A 255 4.86 4.99 -20.54
N LYS A 256 4.09 5.47 -19.55
CA LYS A 256 4.57 6.43 -18.55
C LYS A 256 5.70 5.85 -17.71
N ARG A 257 5.56 4.57 -17.30
CA ARG A 257 6.60 3.89 -16.53
C ARG A 257 7.93 3.85 -17.29
N LYS A 258 7.89 3.47 -18.58
CA LYS A 258 9.05 3.47 -19.45
C LYS A 258 9.66 4.86 -19.56
N TYR A 259 8.84 5.89 -19.71
CA TYR A 259 9.33 7.27 -19.73
C TYR A 259 10.12 7.61 -18.46
N TYR A 260 9.61 7.31 -17.27
CA TYR A 260 10.32 7.60 -16.03
C TYR A 260 11.55 6.71 -15.80
N GLU A 261 11.54 5.47 -16.28
CA GLU A 261 12.72 4.58 -16.26
C GLU A 261 13.86 5.11 -17.16
N GLU A 262 13.53 5.80 -18.25
CA GLU A 262 14.48 6.45 -19.15
C GLU A 262 14.92 7.84 -18.66
N HIS A 263 14.24 8.43 -17.64
CA HIS A 263 14.49 9.78 -17.12
C HIS A 263 14.67 9.76 -15.59
N LEU A 264 15.61 8.96 -15.11
CA LEU A 264 15.85 8.79 -13.66
C LEU A 264 16.27 10.08 -12.97
N GLU A 265 16.93 11.01 -13.69
CA GLU A 265 17.26 12.34 -13.19
C GLU A 265 16.04 13.18 -12.84
N LEU A 266 14.93 13.01 -13.56
CA LEU A 266 13.65 13.64 -13.23
C LEU A 266 13.02 13.00 -12.00
N VAL A 267 13.10 11.67 -11.91
CA VAL A 267 12.60 10.90 -10.74
C VAL A 267 13.35 11.31 -9.47
N ASP A 268 14.68 11.40 -9.53
CA ASP A 268 15.52 11.90 -8.44
C ASP A 268 15.14 13.31 -8.01
N LYS A 269 14.97 14.21 -8.98
CA LYS A 269 14.59 15.60 -8.73
C LYS A 269 13.25 15.67 -7.99
N ILE A 270 12.23 14.95 -8.45
CA ILE A 270 10.90 14.92 -7.82
C ILE A 270 11.00 14.44 -6.38
N LEU A 271 11.74 13.35 -6.13
CA LEU A 271 11.90 12.79 -4.79
C LEU A 271 12.64 13.76 -3.86
N LYS A 272 13.70 14.38 -4.35
CA LYS A 272 14.51 15.33 -3.59
C LYS A 272 13.69 16.57 -3.20
N GLU A 273 13.07 17.23 -4.18
CA GLU A 273 12.27 18.43 -3.95
C GLU A 273 11.07 18.17 -3.03
N GLY A 274 10.37 17.03 -3.22
CA GLY A 274 9.30 16.60 -2.35
C GLY A 274 9.78 16.32 -0.93
N THR A 275 10.94 15.70 -0.76
CA THR A 275 11.54 15.42 0.55
C THR A 275 11.96 16.70 1.27
N GLU A 276 12.56 17.65 0.56
CA GLU A 276 12.93 18.97 1.13
C GLU A 276 11.68 19.74 1.59
N LYS A 277 10.61 19.72 0.80
CA LYS A 277 9.31 20.32 1.16
C LYS A 277 8.69 19.64 2.37
N ALA A 278 8.64 18.30 2.39
CA ALA A 278 8.12 17.54 3.52
C ALA A 278 8.90 17.82 4.80
N ARG A 279 10.24 17.85 4.72
CA ARG A 279 11.09 18.11 5.86
C ARG A 279 10.89 19.52 6.45
N LYS A 280 10.60 20.51 5.61
CA LYS A 280 10.28 21.86 6.09
C LYS A 280 9.03 21.84 6.98
N VAL A 281 7.96 21.18 6.53
CA VAL A 281 6.72 21.04 7.32
C VAL A 281 6.97 20.23 8.59
N ALA A 282 7.74 19.15 8.51
CA ALA A 282 8.10 18.32 9.65
C ALA A 282 8.84 19.14 10.74
N LYS A 283 9.79 19.97 10.35
CA LYS A 283 10.52 20.85 11.28
C LYS A 283 9.60 21.87 11.99
N GLU A 284 8.64 22.43 11.25
CA GLU A 284 7.67 23.37 11.84
C GLU A 284 6.81 22.66 12.91
N THR A 285 6.30 21.47 12.62
CA THR A 285 5.54 20.68 13.60
C THR A 285 6.41 20.27 14.79
N MET A 286 7.64 19.84 14.55
CA MET A 286 8.55 19.44 15.64
C MET A 286 8.92 20.60 16.54
N ARG A 287 9.05 21.82 16.02
CA ARG A 287 9.24 23.02 16.84
C ARG A 287 8.05 23.23 17.78
N ASP A 288 6.81 23.12 17.27
CA ASP A 288 5.60 23.25 18.10
C ASP A 288 5.56 22.14 19.18
N VAL A 289 5.88 20.90 18.81
CA VAL A 289 5.96 19.75 19.71
C VAL A 289 7.00 19.98 20.83
N LYS A 290 8.22 20.34 20.46
CA LYS A 290 9.31 20.59 21.43
C LYS A 290 8.95 21.72 22.39
N LYS A 291 8.38 22.80 21.89
CA LYS A 291 7.92 23.91 22.71
C LYS A 291 6.85 23.48 23.72
N ALA A 292 5.87 22.69 23.29
CA ALA A 292 4.84 22.15 24.17
C ALA A 292 5.43 21.22 25.26
N MET A 293 6.41 20.40 24.88
CA MET A 293 7.11 19.48 25.79
C MET A 293 8.20 20.14 26.63
N LYS A 294 8.47 21.46 26.45
CA LYS A 294 9.56 22.21 27.11
C LYS A 294 10.95 21.67 26.78
N LEU A 295 11.16 21.26 25.54
CA LEU A 295 12.43 20.76 25.01
C LEU A 295 13.13 21.74 24.06
N ASP A 296 12.66 22.98 24.04
CA ASP A 296 13.12 24.12 23.21
C ASP A 296 14.24 24.93 23.89
N TYR A 297 15.27 24.23 24.44
CA TYR A 297 16.29 24.84 25.33
C TYR A 297 17.11 25.97 24.72
N PHE A 298 17.26 26.03 23.41
CA PHE A 298 18.15 26.93 22.71
C PHE A 298 17.49 27.64 21.52
N GLU A 299 16.16 27.64 21.48
CA GLU A 299 15.36 28.29 20.43
C GLU A 299 14.79 29.67 20.92
#